data_a1db9abc738f5b1804877689c8e9c986
#
_entry.id   a1db9abc738f5b1804877689c8e9c986
#
_cell.length_a   1.000
_cell.length_b   1.000
_cell.length_c   1.000
_cell.angle_alpha   90.00
_cell.angle_beta   90.00
_cell.angle_gamma   90.00
#
_symmetry.space_group_name_H-M   'P 1'
#
loop_
_entity.id
_entity.type
_entity.pdbx_description
1 polymer ?
#
loop_
_entity_poly.entity_id
_entity_poly.type
_entity_poly.pdbx_seq_one_letter_code
_entity_poly.pdbx_strand_id
1 'polypeptide(L)'
;WAGLTLPETVIVFNDGLGKGAEVALTYAILGAFALALSKSGLPDLLAHKLIGILGKEVSHSQTRKVKYLLMSILLIAAICSQNIIPVHIAFIPVLIPPLLKVMNHLNLDRRAAACVLTLGLVGTYILIPAGFGAIFLEQILMGNINKIGAEYGLQVERWMMPVGMGISVLGMVIGALVAVFITYRKPRVYQVRNVKV
;
A
#
# COMPACT_ATOMS: atom_id res chain seq x y z
N TRP A 1 -29.74 15.07 1.05
CA TRP A 1 -29.56 14.34 -0.20
C TRP A 1 -29.56 12.82 -0.01
N ALA A 2 -29.28 12.34 1.21
CA ALA A 2 -29.43 10.93 1.57
C ALA A 2 -30.85 10.57 2.06
N GLY A 3 -31.80 11.50 2.02
CA GLY A 3 -33.17 11.29 2.48
C GLY A 3 -33.32 11.16 4.01
N LEU A 4 -32.26 11.40 4.78
CA LEU A 4 -32.28 11.32 6.24
C LEU A 4 -32.79 12.62 6.86
N THR A 5 -33.59 12.49 7.92
CA THR A 5 -33.95 13.61 8.78
C THR A 5 -32.77 14.05 9.65
N LEU A 6 -32.84 15.24 10.23
CA LEU A 6 -31.76 15.76 11.10
C LEU A 6 -31.45 14.82 12.29
N PRO A 7 -32.45 14.29 13.03
CA PRO A 7 -32.21 13.34 14.10
C PRO A 7 -31.54 12.04 13.61
N GLU A 8 -31.99 11.48 12.49
CA GLU A 8 -31.37 10.26 11.91
C GLU A 8 -29.92 10.52 11.48
N THR A 9 -29.62 11.69 10.91
CA THR A 9 -28.26 12.08 10.55
C THR A 9 -27.34 12.12 11.78
N VAL A 10 -27.81 12.66 12.90
CA VAL A 10 -27.05 12.70 14.15
C VAL A 10 -26.82 11.30 14.72
N ILE A 11 -27.80 10.42 14.67
CA ILE A 11 -27.67 9.03 15.11
C ILE A 11 -26.61 8.31 14.28
N VAL A 12 -26.72 8.34 12.94
CA VAL A 12 -25.76 7.70 12.03
C VAL A 12 -24.34 8.26 12.19
N PHE A 13 -24.22 9.57 12.41
CA PHE A 13 -22.94 10.21 12.68
C PHE A 13 -22.32 9.71 14.01
N ASN A 14 -23.10 9.65 15.08
CA ASN A 14 -22.62 9.16 16.37
C ASN A 14 -22.23 7.68 16.33
N ASP A 15 -22.98 6.85 15.62
CA ASP A 15 -22.64 5.43 15.42
C ASP A 15 -21.33 5.25 14.64
N GLY A 16 -21.02 6.16 13.72
CA GLY A 16 -19.77 6.18 12.97
C GLY A 16 -18.55 6.68 13.76
N LEU A 17 -18.77 7.54 14.77
CA LEU A 17 -17.68 8.20 15.52
C LEU A 17 -16.75 7.20 16.23
N GLY A 18 -17.30 6.14 16.85
CA GLY A 18 -16.51 5.13 17.56
C GLY A 18 -15.51 4.45 16.64
N LYS A 19 -15.95 4.00 15.46
CA LYS A 19 -15.09 3.38 14.44
C LYS A 19 -14.07 4.37 13.88
N GLY A 20 -14.47 5.62 13.64
CA GLY A 20 -13.57 6.69 13.20
C GLY A 20 -12.48 6.99 14.23
N ALA A 21 -12.82 7.04 15.51
CA ALA A 21 -11.87 7.27 16.60
C ALA A 21 -10.86 6.12 16.75
N GLU A 22 -11.30 4.88 16.61
CA GLU A 22 -10.42 3.69 16.64
C GLU A 22 -9.39 3.73 15.50
N VAL A 23 -9.82 4.05 14.29
CA VAL A 23 -8.93 4.21 13.13
C VAL A 23 -7.96 5.37 13.35
N ALA A 24 -8.43 6.52 13.82
CA ALA A 24 -7.60 7.69 14.08
C ALA A 24 -6.52 7.40 15.14
N LEU A 25 -6.89 6.74 16.25
CA LEU A 25 -5.94 6.33 17.29
C LEU A 25 -4.89 5.36 16.74
N THR A 26 -5.30 4.38 15.95
CA THR A 26 -4.40 3.43 15.30
C THR A 26 -3.37 4.16 14.43
N TYR A 27 -3.79 5.09 13.59
CA TYR A 27 -2.88 5.88 12.75
C TYR A 27 -1.96 6.79 13.57
N ALA A 28 -2.44 7.37 14.66
CA ALA A 28 -1.62 8.19 15.55
C ALA A 28 -0.49 7.37 16.22
N ILE A 29 -0.81 6.19 16.73
CA ILE A 29 0.17 5.28 17.35
C ILE A 29 1.18 4.79 16.32
N LEU A 30 0.73 4.40 15.11
CA LEU A 30 1.62 3.97 14.03
C LEU A 30 2.52 5.10 13.54
N GLY A 31 2.00 6.34 13.48
CA GLY A 31 2.80 7.53 13.16
C GLY A 31 3.90 7.79 14.19
N ALA A 32 3.56 7.70 15.47
CA ALA A 32 4.53 7.83 16.56
C ALA A 32 5.61 6.72 16.51
N PHE A 33 5.20 5.46 16.26
CA PHE A 33 6.13 4.34 16.08
C PHE A 33 7.05 4.54 14.87
N ALA A 34 6.51 4.98 13.73
CA ALA A 34 7.30 5.26 12.53
C ALA A 34 8.33 6.36 12.78
N LEU A 35 7.95 7.41 13.52
CA LEU A 35 8.88 8.48 13.91
C LEU A 35 9.98 7.97 14.84
N ALA A 36 9.64 7.18 15.84
CA ALA A 36 10.61 6.55 16.75
C ALA A 36 11.59 5.66 15.98
N LEU A 37 11.08 4.83 15.06
CA LEU A 37 11.88 3.97 14.19
C LEU A 37 12.80 4.80 13.29
N SER A 38 12.31 5.89 12.70
CA SER A 38 13.11 6.79 11.87
C SER A 38 14.27 7.42 12.63
N LYS A 39 14.10 7.70 13.92
CA LYS A 39 15.14 8.29 14.79
C LYS A 39 16.06 7.25 15.47
N SER A 40 15.75 5.96 15.41
CA SER A 40 16.50 4.90 16.07
C SER A 40 17.86 4.58 15.42
N GLY A 41 18.18 5.14 14.25
CA GLY A 41 19.35 4.79 13.44
C GLY A 41 19.24 3.46 12.70
N LEU A 42 18.18 2.68 12.94
CA LEU A 42 17.92 1.43 12.23
C LEU A 42 17.78 1.60 10.70
N PRO A 43 17.08 2.65 10.20
CA PRO A 43 17.01 2.94 8.77
C PRO A 43 18.39 3.17 8.15
N ASP A 44 19.30 3.82 8.88
CA ASP A 44 20.64 4.11 8.41
C ASP A 44 21.51 2.85 8.34
N LEU A 45 21.42 2.01 9.35
CA LEU A 45 22.09 0.70 9.38
C LEU A 45 21.63 -0.20 8.23
N LEU A 46 20.32 -0.27 7.99
CA LEU A 46 19.75 -1.06 6.88
C LEU A 46 20.20 -0.51 5.53
N ALA A 47 20.14 0.83 5.35
CA ALA A 47 20.58 1.48 4.13
C ALA A 47 22.08 1.24 3.87
N HIS A 48 22.94 1.38 4.88
CA HIS A 48 24.38 1.09 4.78
C HIS A 48 24.66 -0.37 4.42
N LYS A 49 23.99 -1.34 5.05
CA LYS A 49 24.13 -2.75 4.71
C LYS A 49 23.71 -3.03 3.27
N LEU A 50 22.57 -2.50 2.84
CA LEU A 50 22.08 -2.68 1.48
C LEU A 50 23.02 -2.04 0.45
N ILE A 51 23.51 -0.82 0.70
CA ILE A 51 24.48 -0.14 -0.17
C ILE A 51 25.82 -0.89 -0.19
N GLY A 52 26.26 -1.45 0.94
CA GLY A 52 27.46 -2.28 1.04
C GLY A 52 27.37 -3.56 0.20
N ILE A 53 26.20 -4.22 0.20
CA ILE A 53 25.94 -5.40 -0.65
C ILE A 53 25.93 -5.04 -2.14
N LEU A 54 25.43 -3.85 -2.47
CA LEU A 54 25.36 -3.35 -3.85
C LEU A 54 26.71 -2.97 -4.43
N GLY A 55 27.75 -2.74 -3.58
CA GLY A 55 29.09 -2.30 -3.98
C GLY A 55 29.19 -0.82 -4.33
N LYS A 56 30.41 -0.27 -4.28
CA LYS A 56 30.68 1.15 -4.54
C LYS A 56 30.67 1.50 -6.04
N GLU A 57 30.91 0.52 -6.91
CA GLU A 57 30.93 0.71 -8.37
C GLU A 57 29.98 -0.27 -9.05
N VAL A 58 28.74 0.15 -9.20
CA VAL A 58 27.72 -0.66 -9.92
C VAL A 58 27.68 -0.18 -11.37
N SER A 59 28.05 -1.07 -12.31
CA SER A 59 27.87 -0.82 -13.75
C SER A 59 26.41 -0.42 -14.05
N HIS A 60 26.21 0.39 -15.09
CA HIS A 60 24.87 0.87 -15.50
C HIS A 60 23.86 -0.27 -15.71
N SER A 61 24.31 -1.43 -16.19
CA SER A 61 23.48 -2.64 -16.34
C SER A 61 23.12 -3.27 -15.00
N GLN A 62 24.05 -3.30 -14.06
CA GLN A 62 23.81 -3.82 -12.70
C GLN A 62 22.85 -2.91 -11.93
N THR A 63 22.99 -1.59 -12.05
CA THR A 63 22.06 -0.62 -11.42
C THR A 63 20.63 -0.86 -11.87
N ARG A 64 20.39 -1.16 -13.16
CA ARG A 64 19.05 -1.46 -13.67
C ARG A 64 18.50 -2.74 -13.06
N LYS A 65 19.28 -3.81 -12.99
CA LYS A 65 18.88 -5.09 -12.38
C LYS A 65 18.52 -4.91 -10.91
N VAL A 66 19.33 -4.16 -10.17
CA VAL A 66 19.11 -3.87 -8.75
C VAL A 66 17.83 -3.06 -8.53
N LYS A 67 17.53 -2.08 -9.39
CA LYS A 67 16.27 -1.31 -9.31
C LYS A 67 15.05 -2.22 -9.45
N TYR A 68 15.04 -3.09 -10.45
CA TYR A 68 13.91 -3.99 -10.66
C TYR A 68 13.82 -5.06 -9.57
N LEU A 69 14.96 -5.56 -9.08
CA LEU A 69 14.98 -6.47 -7.93
C LEU A 69 14.38 -5.80 -6.69
N LEU A 70 14.77 -4.57 -6.38
CA LEU A 70 14.20 -3.81 -5.27
C LEU A 70 12.68 -3.62 -5.43
N MET A 71 12.21 -3.26 -6.62
CA MET A 71 10.79 -3.12 -6.90
C MET A 71 10.03 -4.45 -6.74
N SER A 72 10.61 -5.57 -7.18
CA SER A 72 10.03 -6.91 -7.02
C SER A 72 9.94 -7.30 -5.54
N ILE A 73 10.99 -7.02 -4.77
CA ILE A 73 10.99 -7.27 -3.31
C ILE A 73 9.91 -6.43 -2.63
N LEU A 74 9.79 -5.15 -2.99
CA LEU A 74 8.74 -4.26 -2.47
C LEU A 74 7.34 -4.76 -2.81
N LEU A 75 7.14 -5.23 -4.04
CA LEU A 75 5.86 -5.80 -4.48
C LEU A 75 5.50 -7.05 -3.67
N ILE A 76 6.42 -8.00 -3.56
CA ILE A 76 6.21 -9.23 -2.79
C ILE A 76 5.94 -8.92 -1.32
N ALA A 77 6.72 -8.04 -0.72
CA ALA A 77 6.52 -7.63 0.67
C ALA A 77 5.16 -6.95 0.87
N ALA A 78 4.72 -6.11 -0.07
CA ALA A 78 3.41 -5.47 -0.04
C ALA A 78 2.27 -6.50 -0.14
N ILE A 79 2.38 -7.48 -1.05
CA ILE A 79 1.43 -8.59 -1.18
C ILE A 79 1.34 -9.40 0.12
N CYS A 80 2.48 -9.77 0.69
CA CYS A 80 2.54 -10.54 1.94
C CYS A 80 1.93 -9.76 3.11
N SER A 81 2.15 -8.45 3.18
CA SER A 81 1.63 -7.61 4.27
C SER A 81 0.10 -7.47 4.26
N GLN A 82 -0.55 -7.74 3.15
CA GLN A 82 -2.01 -7.68 3.04
C GLN A 82 -2.67 -9.05 3.22
N ASN A 83 -2.07 -10.07 2.62
CA ASN A 83 -2.76 -11.35 2.45
C ASN A 83 -2.25 -12.44 3.40
N ILE A 84 -1.04 -12.28 3.98
CA ILE A 84 -0.44 -13.29 4.88
C ILE A 84 -0.35 -12.73 6.30
N ILE A 85 0.23 -11.54 6.47
CA ILE A 85 0.41 -10.91 7.77
C ILE A 85 -0.33 -9.57 7.73
N PRO A 86 -1.47 -9.41 8.43
CA PRO A 86 -2.30 -8.20 8.31
C PRO A 86 -1.67 -6.99 9.02
N VAL A 87 -0.51 -6.55 8.55
CA VAL A 87 0.21 -5.36 9.05
C VAL A 87 0.14 -4.19 8.06
N HIS A 88 -0.86 -4.17 7.22
CA HIS A 88 -1.00 -3.25 6.09
C HIS A 88 -0.87 -1.77 6.47
N ILE A 89 -1.41 -1.35 7.60
CA ILE A 89 -1.36 0.05 8.04
C ILE A 89 0.07 0.46 8.43
N ALA A 90 0.83 -0.43 9.09
CA ALA A 90 2.19 -0.17 9.53
C ALA A 90 3.23 -0.32 8.41
N PHE A 91 2.90 -1.01 7.32
CA PHE A 91 3.86 -1.39 6.28
C PHE A 91 4.58 -0.19 5.66
N ILE A 92 3.83 0.82 5.21
CA ILE A 92 4.42 2.00 4.57
C ILE A 92 5.29 2.82 5.55
N PRO A 93 4.79 3.25 6.71
CA PRO A 93 5.58 4.08 7.62
C PRO A 93 6.80 3.37 8.19
N VAL A 94 6.80 2.04 8.28
CA VAL A 94 7.96 1.27 8.78
C VAL A 94 8.98 0.99 7.68
N LEU A 95 8.53 0.60 6.49
CA LEU A 95 9.41 0.14 5.41
C LEU A 95 9.99 1.28 4.57
N ILE A 96 9.20 2.31 4.25
CA ILE A 96 9.61 3.32 3.27
C ILE A 96 10.74 4.23 3.76
N PRO A 97 10.77 4.76 5.01
CA PRO A 97 11.83 5.63 5.46
C PRO A 97 13.24 5.06 5.28
N PRO A 98 13.54 3.81 5.70
CA PRO A 98 14.87 3.23 5.46
C PRO A 98 15.20 3.06 3.98
N LEU A 99 14.20 2.78 3.14
CA LEU A 99 14.40 2.56 1.72
C LEU A 99 14.60 3.85 0.91
N LEU A 100 14.19 5.00 1.42
CA LEU A 100 14.39 6.28 0.73
C LEU A 100 15.88 6.56 0.43
N LYS A 101 16.79 6.21 1.34
CA LYS A 101 18.23 6.37 1.13
C LYS A 101 18.74 5.47 0.00
N VAL A 102 18.28 4.21 -0.03
CA VAL A 102 18.61 3.25 -1.09
C VAL A 102 18.05 3.71 -2.44
N MET A 103 16.79 4.17 -2.47
CA MET A 103 16.17 4.70 -3.68
C MET A 103 16.93 5.92 -4.22
N ASN A 104 17.41 6.81 -3.34
CA ASN A 104 18.22 7.95 -3.72
C ASN A 104 19.57 7.52 -4.30
N HIS A 105 20.26 6.58 -3.65
CA HIS A 105 21.54 6.05 -4.12
C HIS A 105 21.42 5.43 -5.53
N LEU A 106 20.31 4.75 -5.79
CA LEU A 106 20.00 4.15 -7.09
C LEU A 106 19.43 5.15 -8.11
N ASN A 107 19.20 6.42 -7.74
CA ASN A 107 18.46 7.38 -8.54
C ASN A 107 17.13 6.82 -9.05
N LEU A 108 16.43 6.05 -8.19
CA LEU A 108 15.14 5.46 -8.52
C LEU A 108 14.04 6.51 -8.42
N ASP A 109 13.18 6.61 -9.43
CA ASP A 109 12.01 7.46 -9.32
C ASP A 109 11.03 6.87 -8.29
N ARG A 110 10.84 7.60 -7.18
CA ARG A 110 9.98 7.16 -6.05
C ARG A 110 8.53 6.96 -6.47
N ARG A 111 8.07 7.59 -7.54
CA ARG A 111 6.73 7.41 -8.09
C ARG A 111 6.54 6.02 -8.66
N ALA A 112 7.58 5.45 -9.30
CA ALA A 112 7.55 4.06 -9.74
C ALA A 112 7.39 3.10 -8.55
N ALA A 113 8.15 3.32 -7.46
CA ALA A 113 8.02 2.52 -6.24
C ALA A 113 6.62 2.67 -5.61
N ALA A 114 6.06 3.89 -5.60
CA ALA A 114 4.69 4.12 -5.11
C ALA A 114 3.65 3.34 -5.93
N CYS A 115 3.75 3.32 -7.27
CA CYS A 115 2.85 2.54 -8.12
C CYS A 115 2.94 1.03 -7.84
N VAL A 116 4.16 0.51 -7.64
CA VAL A 116 4.39 -0.90 -7.30
C VAL A 116 3.78 -1.23 -5.93
N LEU A 117 3.99 -0.38 -4.94
CA LEU A 117 3.41 -0.53 -3.61
C LEU A 117 1.89 -0.47 -3.64
N THR A 118 1.31 0.47 -4.39
CA THR A 118 -0.14 0.57 -4.55
C THR A 118 -0.71 -0.71 -5.17
N LEU A 119 -0.06 -1.26 -6.20
CA LEU A 119 -0.48 -2.54 -6.78
C LEU A 119 -0.42 -3.67 -5.75
N GLY A 120 0.68 -3.80 -5.00
CA GLY A 120 0.84 -4.85 -3.99
C GLY A 120 -0.10 -4.69 -2.81
N LEU A 121 -0.27 -3.47 -2.29
CA LEU A 121 -1.10 -3.21 -1.12
C LEU A 121 -2.59 -3.21 -1.45
N VAL A 122 -3.01 -2.66 -2.58
CA VAL A 122 -4.43 -2.50 -2.92
C VAL A 122 -4.89 -3.58 -3.89
N GLY A 123 -4.18 -3.80 -4.99
CA GLY A 123 -4.61 -4.73 -6.04
C GLY A 123 -4.79 -6.16 -5.55
N THR A 124 -3.99 -6.58 -4.57
CA THR A 124 -4.03 -7.97 -4.11
C THR A 124 -5.17 -8.25 -3.14
N TYR A 125 -5.48 -7.37 -2.19
CA TYR A 125 -6.59 -7.63 -1.26
C TYR A 125 -7.97 -7.51 -1.90
N ILE A 126 -8.10 -6.72 -2.96
CA ILE A 126 -9.36 -6.63 -3.71
C ILE A 126 -9.57 -7.79 -4.70
N LEU A 127 -8.56 -8.66 -4.88
CA LEU A 127 -8.63 -9.81 -5.78
C LEU A 127 -8.51 -11.16 -5.06
N ILE A 128 -7.57 -11.25 -4.10
CA ILE A 128 -7.23 -12.52 -3.45
C ILE A 128 -8.03 -12.68 -2.15
N PRO A 129 -8.93 -13.66 -2.05
CA PRO A 129 -9.75 -13.89 -0.85
C PRO A 129 -8.94 -14.60 0.26
N ALA A 130 -7.83 -13.99 0.70
CA ALA A 130 -6.98 -14.48 1.78
C ALA A 130 -6.50 -13.33 2.66
N GLY A 131 -6.35 -13.55 3.96
CA GLY A 131 -5.97 -12.52 4.91
C GLY A 131 -6.98 -11.37 4.93
N PHE A 132 -6.49 -10.13 4.81
CA PHE A 132 -7.37 -8.96 4.73
C PHE A 132 -8.29 -8.99 3.49
N GLY A 133 -7.83 -9.62 2.39
CA GLY A 133 -8.65 -9.78 1.18
C GLY A 133 -9.92 -10.60 1.42
N ALA A 134 -9.88 -11.64 2.27
CA ALA A 134 -11.08 -12.38 2.63
C ALA A 134 -12.07 -11.49 3.39
N ILE A 135 -11.60 -10.68 4.34
CA ILE A 135 -12.44 -9.72 5.07
C ILE A 135 -13.07 -8.73 4.10
N PHE A 136 -12.27 -8.15 3.21
CA PHE A 136 -12.76 -7.17 2.25
C PHE A 136 -13.79 -7.76 1.28
N LEU A 137 -13.45 -8.87 0.62
CA LEU A 137 -14.29 -9.44 -0.44
C LEU A 137 -15.58 -10.08 0.11
N GLU A 138 -15.48 -10.79 1.24
CA GLU A 138 -16.60 -11.58 1.76
C GLU A 138 -17.45 -10.79 2.77
N GLN A 139 -16.82 -10.14 3.74
CA GLN A 139 -17.58 -9.47 4.80
C GLN A 139 -18.00 -8.06 4.39
N ILE A 140 -17.09 -7.28 3.77
CA ILE A 140 -17.39 -5.89 3.41
C ILE A 140 -18.12 -5.84 2.07
N LEU A 141 -17.52 -6.32 1.00
CA LEU A 141 -18.08 -6.15 -0.35
C LEU A 141 -19.34 -7.02 -0.54
N MET A 142 -19.19 -8.33 -0.46
CA MET A 142 -20.30 -9.28 -0.65
C MET A 142 -21.40 -9.06 0.41
N GLY A 143 -21.04 -8.88 1.68
CA GLY A 143 -21.99 -8.65 2.76
C GLY A 143 -22.85 -7.40 2.52
N ASN A 144 -22.24 -6.29 2.09
CA ASN A 144 -23.00 -5.07 1.79
C ASN A 144 -23.83 -5.20 0.51
N ILE A 145 -23.32 -5.83 -0.54
CA ILE A 145 -24.09 -6.06 -1.78
C ILE A 145 -25.32 -6.92 -1.48
N ASN A 146 -25.16 -8.02 -0.74
CA ASN A 146 -26.28 -8.88 -0.40
C ASN A 146 -27.30 -8.22 0.54
N LYS A 147 -26.81 -7.41 1.51
CA LYS A 147 -27.69 -6.67 2.42
C LYS A 147 -28.56 -5.64 1.68
N ILE A 148 -27.96 -4.85 0.79
CA ILE A 148 -28.66 -3.81 0.05
C ILE A 148 -29.45 -4.43 -1.10
N GLY A 149 -28.91 -5.44 -1.77
CA GLY A 149 -29.51 -6.11 -2.92
C GLY A 149 -30.68 -7.00 -2.58
N ALA A 150 -30.86 -7.39 -1.31
CA ALA A 150 -31.96 -8.25 -0.88
C ALA A 150 -33.34 -7.67 -1.25
N GLU A 151 -33.52 -6.36 -1.14
CA GLU A 151 -34.76 -5.66 -1.53
C GLU A 151 -35.07 -5.78 -3.03
N TYR A 152 -34.06 -6.02 -3.84
CA TYR A 152 -34.16 -6.13 -5.31
C TYR A 152 -34.02 -7.59 -5.79
N GLY A 153 -33.98 -8.56 -4.87
CA GLY A 153 -33.76 -9.97 -5.19
C GLY A 153 -32.33 -10.28 -5.69
N LEU A 154 -31.39 -9.36 -5.49
CA LEU A 154 -30.00 -9.55 -5.87
C LEU A 154 -29.27 -10.32 -4.77
N GLN A 155 -28.65 -11.44 -5.14
CA GLN A 155 -27.79 -12.22 -4.27
C GLN A 155 -26.51 -12.58 -5.01
N VAL A 156 -25.36 -12.29 -4.39
CA VAL A 156 -24.05 -12.56 -4.97
C VAL A 156 -23.31 -13.60 -4.14
N GLU A 157 -22.54 -14.44 -4.82
CA GLU A 157 -21.79 -15.52 -4.21
C GLU A 157 -20.31 -15.15 -4.09
N ARG A 158 -19.60 -15.84 -3.20
CA ARG A 158 -18.18 -15.59 -2.88
C ARG A 158 -17.27 -15.54 -4.12
N TRP A 159 -17.44 -16.45 -5.07
CA TRP A 159 -16.61 -16.55 -6.27
C TRP A 159 -16.80 -15.38 -7.24
N MET A 160 -17.97 -14.72 -7.19
CA MET A 160 -18.26 -13.56 -8.06
C MET A 160 -17.43 -12.33 -7.67
N MET A 161 -17.01 -12.23 -6.41
CA MET A 161 -16.26 -11.07 -5.92
C MET A 161 -14.91 -10.90 -6.60
N PRO A 162 -13.99 -11.91 -6.59
CA PRO A 162 -12.73 -11.81 -7.33
C PRO A 162 -12.92 -11.60 -8.83
N VAL A 163 -13.94 -12.22 -9.43
CA VAL A 163 -14.23 -12.09 -10.87
C VAL A 163 -14.63 -10.66 -11.19
N GLY A 164 -15.55 -10.08 -10.42
CA GLY A 164 -15.98 -8.69 -10.63
C GLY A 164 -14.84 -7.68 -10.42
N MET A 165 -13.97 -7.91 -9.43
CA MET A 165 -12.83 -7.04 -9.14
C MET A 165 -11.64 -7.27 -10.10
N GLY A 166 -11.63 -8.37 -10.84
CA GLY A 166 -10.53 -8.75 -11.74
C GLY A 166 -10.23 -7.70 -12.82
N ILE A 167 -11.26 -7.07 -13.38
CA ILE A 167 -11.10 -6.01 -14.40
C ILE A 167 -10.36 -4.81 -13.80
N SER A 168 -10.75 -4.39 -12.60
CA SER A 168 -10.11 -3.26 -11.90
C SER A 168 -8.64 -3.56 -11.59
N VAL A 169 -8.34 -4.78 -11.12
CA VAL A 169 -6.96 -5.19 -10.84
C VAL A 169 -6.14 -5.31 -12.12
N LEU A 170 -6.72 -5.81 -13.20
CA LEU A 170 -6.04 -5.83 -14.51
C LEU A 170 -5.63 -4.41 -14.94
N GLY A 171 -6.53 -3.43 -14.78
CA GLY A 171 -6.22 -2.02 -15.02
C GLY A 171 -5.07 -1.51 -14.14
N MET A 172 -5.05 -1.88 -12.86
CA MET A 172 -3.95 -1.54 -11.94
C MET A 172 -2.63 -2.19 -12.36
N VAL A 173 -2.63 -3.45 -12.78
CA VAL A 173 -1.43 -4.16 -13.29
C VAL A 173 -0.88 -3.45 -14.53
N ILE A 174 -1.73 -3.17 -15.51
CA ILE A 174 -1.33 -2.46 -16.73
C ILE A 174 -0.78 -1.07 -16.37
N GLY A 175 -1.48 -0.31 -15.52
CA GLY A 175 -1.04 0.99 -15.05
C GLY A 175 0.32 0.94 -14.34
N ALA A 176 0.54 -0.04 -13.47
CA ALA A 176 1.83 -0.22 -12.80
C ALA A 176 2.96 -0.60 -13.78
N LEU A 177 2.69 -1.46 -14.77
CA LEU A 177 3.66 -1.80 -15.82
C LEU A 177 4.02 -0.56 -16.65
N VAL A 178 3.04 0.21 -17.08
CA VAL A 178 3.28 1.47 -17.81
C VAL A 178 4.06 2.46 -16.94
N ALA A 179 3.72 2.60 -15.67
CA ALA A 179 4.42 3.50 -14.75
C ALA A 179 5.89 3.10 -14.57
N VAL A 180 6.17 1.83 -14.32
CA VAL A 180 7.52 1.33 -14.04
C VAL A 180 8.40 1.29 -15.28
N PHE A 181 7.87 0.80 -16.41
CA PHE A 181 8.69 0.51 -17.59
C PHE A 181 8.70 1.65 -18.63
N ILE A 182 7.70 2.53 -18.61
CA ILE A 182 7.58 3.62 -19.58
C ILE A 182 7.71 4.97 -18.88
N THR A 183 6.78 5.33 -17.98
CA THR A 183 6.65 6.70 -17.48
C THR A 183 7.78 7.10 -16.54
N TYR A 184 8.09 6.25 -15.53
CA TYR A 184 9.03 6.56 -14.46
C TYR A 184 10.34 5.75 -14.55
N ARG A 185 10.67 5.22 -15.73
CA ARG A 185 11.90 4.44 -15.92
C ARG A 185 13.19 5.24 -15.86
N LYS A 186 13.12 6.55 -16.16
CA LYS A 186 14.30 7.44 -16.16
C LYS A 186 14.82 7.66 -14.75
N PRO A 187 16.17 7.72 -14.57
CA PRO A 187 16.76 8.09 -13.29
C PRO A 187 16.28 9.46 -12.84
N ARG A 188 16.01 9.60 -11.53
CA ARG A 188 15.65 10.88 -10.93
C ARG A 188 16.48 11.14 -9.69
N VAL A 189 17.19 12.29 -9.70
CA VAL A 189 17.97 12.73 -8.56
C VAL A 189 17.06 13.53 -7.62
N TYR A 190 17.11 13.21 -6.33
CA TYR A 190 16.41 13.94 -5.28
C TYR A 190 17.41 14.66 -4.40
N GLN A 191 17.23 15.97 -4.24
CA GLN A 191 18.02 16.74 -3.29
C GLN A 191 17.58 16.36 -1.86
N VAL A 192 18.54 15.98 -1.04
CA VAL A 192 18.30 15.79 0.40
C VAL A 192 18.21 17.17 1.03
N ARG A 193 16.98 17.64 1.28
CA ARG A 193 16.78 18.86 2.05
C ARG A 193 17.08 18.51 3.51
N ASN A 194 18.22 18.97 4.01
CA ASN A 194 18.49 18.93 5.44
C ASN A 194 17.49 19.84 6.16
N VAL A 195 16.40 19.28 6.62
CA VAL A 195 15.51 19.97 7.55
C VAL A 195 16.26 19.98 8.89
N LYS A 196 16.86 21.12 9.21
CA LYS A 196 17.33 21.38 10.58
C LYS A 196 16.06 21.40 11.45
N VAL A 197 15.91 20.41 12.29
CA VAL A 197 14.96 20.39 13.38
C VAL A 197 15.58 21.07 14.58
#